data_f1ae2395988d0c75dc513e735c05aaae
#
_entry.id   f1ae2395988d0c75dc513e735c05aaae
#
_cell.length_a   1.000
_cell.length_b   1.000
_cell.length_c   1.000
_cell.angle_alpha   90.00
_cell.angle_beta   90.00
_cell.angle_gamma   90.00
#
_symmetry.space_group_name_H-M   'P 1'
#
loop_
_entity.id
_entity.type
_entity.pdbx_description
1 polymer ?
#
loop_
_entity_poly.entity_id
_entity_poly.type
_entity_poly.pdbx_seq_one_letter_code
_entity_poly.pdbx_strand_id
1 'polypeptide(L)'
;MKGSAETVYADEDAVGHELVGHGALFMGDYKIVFNRDTWGDNQWRLFNIVADPGETKDLSAENPAQLQLMLGRYQQYLAENNVLPMPAGYSFVTQIMYNALHNVFRDNILIGILMFFFFLPFVLVYRSKSKD
;
A
#
# COMPACT_ATOMS: atom_id res chain seq x y z
N MET A 1 3.14 -39.11 -14.26
CA MET A 1 4.45 -38.46 -14.57
C MET A 1 4.35 -37.03 -14.07
N LYS A 2 4.96 -36.69 -12.90
CA LYS A 2 5.19 -35.30 -12.52
C LYS A 2 6.33 -34.81 -13.40
N GLY A 3 6.04 -33.96 -14.38
CA GLY A 3 7.08 -33.21 -15.05
C GLY A 3 7.80 -32.37 -14.00
N SER A 4 9.13 -32.45 -13.97
CA SER A 4 9.94 -31.46 -13.26
C SER A 4 9.61 -30.11 -13.89
N ALA A 5 8.89 -29.27 -13.19
CA ALA A 5 8.73 -27.90 -13.60
C ALA A 5 10.15 -27.30 -13.57
N GLU A 6 10.70 -27.05 -14.75
CA GLU A 6 11.94 -26.31 -14.88
C GLU A 6 11.66 -24.93 -14.28
N THR A 7 12.39 -24.59 -13.22
CA THR A 7 12.23 -23.29 -12.56
C THR A 7 12.69 -22.23 -13.55
N VAL A 8 11.84 -21.25 -13.81
CA VAL A 8 12.14 -20.12 -14.73
C VAL A 8 13.28 -19.25 -14.18
N TYR A 9 13.47 -19.24 -12.86
CA TYR A 9 14.49 -18.46 -12.16
C TYR A 9 15.53 -19.38 -11.52
N ALA A 10 16.80 -18.99 -11.58
CA ALA A 10 17.85 -19.62 -10.80
C ALA A 10 17.74 -19.25 -9.32
N ASP A 11 18.40 -20.04 -8.43
CA ASP A 11 18.33 -19.81 -6.98
C ASP A 11 18.91 -18.45 -6.55
N GLU A 12 19.81 -17.87 -7.35
CA GLU A 12 20.39 -16.55 -7.15
C GLU A 12 19.57 -15.40 -7.74
N ASP A 13 18.57 -15.71 -8.56
CA ASP A 13 17.70 -14.69 -9.16
C ASP A 13 16.79 -14.09 -8.09
N ALA A 14 16.79 -12.78 -8.04
CA ALA A 14 15.99 -12.03 -7.09
C ALA A 14 14.81 -11.35 -7.78
N VAL A 15 13.59 -11.65 -7.34
CA VAL A 15 12.36 -11.06 -7.85
C VAL A 15 11.75 -10.16 -6.78
N GLY A 16 11.84 -8.84 -7.01
CA GLY A 16 11.31 -7.83 -6.10
C GLY A 16 9.88 -7.44 -6.43
N HIS A 17 9.15 -7.08 -5.39
CA HIS A 17 7.83 -6.47 -5.47
C HIS A 17 7.76 -5.26 -4.56
N GLU A 18 7.08 -4.22 -5.03
CA GLU A 18 6.79 -3.04 -4.24
C GLU A 18 5.34 -2.61 -4.53
N LEU A 19 4.59 -2.35 -3.47
CA LEU A 19 3.22 -1.85 -3.57
C LEU A 19 2.92 -0.90 -2.41
N VAL A 20 2.71 0.37 -2.71
CA VAL A 20 2.29 1.39 -1.73
C VAL A 20 3.22 1.43 -0.49
N GLY A 21 4.52 1.20 -0.72
CA GLY A 21 5.55 1.16 0.31
C GLY A 21 5.62 -0.13 1.12
N HIS A 22 4.83 -1.16 0.78
CA HIS A 22 5.10 -2.53 1.19
C HIS A 22 6.13 -3.11 0.23
N GLY A 23 7.03 -3.94 0.74
CA GLY A 23 8.09 -4.52 -0.06
C GLY A 23 8.18 -6.02 0.11
N ALA A 24 8.57 -6.74 -0.92
CA ALA A 24 8.93 -8.14 -0.85
C ALA A 24 10.04 -8.47 -1.85
N LEU A 25 10.85 -9.46 -1.52
CA LEU A 25 11.82 -10.05 -2.45
C LEU A 25 11.80 -11.56 -2.29
N PHE A 26 11.76 -12.26 -3.42
CA PHE A 26 11.89 -13.71 -3.51
C PHE A 26 13.28 -14.05 -4.05
N MET A 27 13.96 -14.99 -3.44
CA MET A 27 15.25 -15.48 -3.89
C MET A 27 15.47 -16.93 -3.43
N GLY A 28 15.57 -17.88 -4.37
CA GLY A 28 15.58 -19.29 -4.05
C GLY A 28 14.37 -19.72 -3.22
N ASP A 29 14.63 -20.42 -2.12
CA ASP A 29 13.59 -20.90 -1.20
C ASP A 29 13.08 -19.82 -0.23
N TYR A 30 13.66 -18.62 -0.26
CA TYR A 30 13.41 -17.61 0.73
C TYR A 30 12.61 -16.41 0.19
N LYS A 31 11.85 -15.81 1.09
CA LYS A 31 11.16 -14.54 0.88
C LYS A 31 11.43 -13.60 2.03
N ILE A 32 11.73 -12.35 1.73
CA ILE A 32 11.62 -11.28 2.72
C ILE A 32 10.39 -10.43 2.44
N VAL A 33 9.76 -9.92 3.49
CA VAL A 33 8.58 -9.07 3.40
C VAL A 33 8.66 -7.93 4.39
N PHE A 34 8.22 -6.76 3.94
CA PHE A 34 8.06 -5.55 4.74
C PHE A 34 6.63 -5.06 4.63
N ASN A 35 5.91 -5.03 5.74
CA ASN A 35 4.57 -4.47 5.80
C ASN A 35 4.59 -3.16 6.59
N ARG A 36 4.12 -2.09 5.95
CA ARG A 36 4.01 -0.78 6.58
C ARG A 36 2.88 -0.73 7.61
N ASP A 37 3.01 0.30 8.46
CA ASP A 37 1.98 0.70 9.42
C ASP A 37 0.57 0.71 8.79
N THR A 38 -0.40 0.39 9.59
CA THR A 38 -1.81 0.05 9.32
C THR A 38 -2.02 -1.47 9.12
N TRP A 39 -1.12 -2.19 8.44
CA TRP A 39 -1.21 -3.66 8.22
C TRP A 39 0.03 -4.42 8.67
N GLY A 40 1.03 -3.73 9.20
CA GLY A 40 2.28 -4.32 9.67
C GLY A 40 2.94 -3.46 10.74
N ASP A 41 4.11 -3.90 11.16
CA ASP A 41 4.89 -3.31 12.24
C ASP A 41 6.14 -2.55 11.75
N ASN A 42 6.25 -2.32 10.44
CA ASN A 42 7.41 -1.71 9.80
C ASN A 42 8.71 -2.49 10.01
N GLN A 43 8.61 -3.83 10.11
CA GLN A 43 9.77 -4.70 10.26
C GLN A 43 9.92 -5.60 9.05
N TRP A 44 11.18 -5.85 8.65
CA TRP A 44 11.49 -6.88 7.67
C TRP A 44 11.46 -8.25 8.32
N ARG A 45 10.81 -9.21 7.65
CA ARG A 45 10.71 -10.60 8.07
C ARG A 45 11.25 -11.51 6.99
N LEU A 46 11.79 -12.65 7.40
CA LEU A 46 12.36 -13.67 6.53
C LEU A 46 11.58 -14.98 6.68
N PHE A 47 11.19 -15.55 5.56
CA PHE A 47 10.48 -16.82 5.52
C PHE A 47 11.14 -17.78 4.55
N ASN A 48 11.09 -19.10 4.84
CA ASN A 48 11.38 -20.15 3.88
C ASN A 48 10.05 -20.62 3.29
N ILE A 49 9.71 -20.15 2.10
CA ILE A 49 8.40 -20.39 1.47
C ILE A 49 8.22 -21.81 0.92
N VAL A 50 9.29 -22.60 0.83
CA VAL A 50 9.22 -24.00 0.44
C VAL A 50 8.91 -24.89 1.64
N ALA A 51 9.59 -24.66 2.77
CA ALA A 51 9.38 -25.41 4.00
C ALA A 51 8.12 -24.96 4.76
N ASP A 52 7.78 -23.67 4.66
CA ASP A 52 6.65 -23.01 5.33
C ASP A 52 5.90 -22.11 4.33
N PRO A 53 5.08 -22.68 3.43
CA PRO A 53 4.30 -21.91 2.46
C PRO A 53 3.27 -20.96 3.09
N GLY A 54 2.96 -21.15 4.37
CA GLY A 54 2.03 -20.31 5.13
C GLY A 54 2.69 -19.10 5.80
N GLU A 55 4.03 -18.96 5.70
CA GLU A 55 4.80 -17.85 6.28
C GLU A 55 4.50 -17.67 7.79
N THR A 56 4.40 -18.80 8.51
CA THR A 56 4.00 -18.81 9.92
C THR A 56 5.18 -18.59 10.87
N LYS A 57 6.41 -18.91 10.41
CA LYS A 57 7.63 -18.81 11.20
C LYS A 57 8.59 -17.79 10.61
N ASP A 58 8.74 -16.66 11.30
CA ASP A 58 9.76 -15.65 10.95
C ASP A 58 11.16 -16.16 11.34
N LEU A 59 12.04 -16.22 10.36
CA LEU A 59 13.42 -16.68 10.48
C LEU A 59 14.44 -15.53 10.63
N SER A 60 14.00 -14.29 10.73
CA SER A 60 14.86 -13.10 10.76
C SER A 60 15.92 -13.16 11.86
N ALA A 61 15.53 -13.63 13.05
CA ALA A 61 16.42 -13.78 14.18
C ALA A 61 17.32 -15.02 14.09
N GLU A 62 16.82 -16.11 13.47
CA GLU A 62 17.55 -17.38 13.35
C GLU A 62 18.58 -17.33 12.19
N ASN A 63 18.28 -16.57 11.13
CA ASN A 63 19.12 -16.48 9.95
C ASN A 63 19.37 -15.01 9.49
N PRO A 64 20.02 -14.19 10.33
CA PRO A 64 20.25 -12.79 10.04
C PRO A 64 21.15 -12.56 8.81
N ALA A 65 22.06 -13.49 8.51
CA ALA A 65 22.93 -13.38 7.35
C ALA A 65 22.14 -13.46 6.05
N GLN A 66 21.17 -14.38 5.96
CA GLN A 66 20.29 -14.50 4.79
C GLN A 66 19.39 -13.27 4.66
N LEU A 67 18.84 -12.76 5.77
CA LEU A 67 18.06 -11.53 5.76
C LEU A 67 18.88 -10.36 5.20
N GLN A 68 20.12 -10.17 5.67
CA GLN A 68 20.98 -9.07 5.18
C GLN A 68 21.35 -9.21 3.71
N LEU A 69 21.63 -10.42 3.25
CA LEU A 69 21.87 -10.70 1.84
C LEU A 69 20.66 -10.27 0.98
N MET A 70 19.48 -10.69 1.36
CA MET A 70 18.26 -10.39 0.62
C MET A 70 17.87 -8.91 0.70
N LEU A 71 18.12 -8.24 1.82
CA LEU A 71 17.96 -6.78 1.93
C LEU A 71 18.89 -6.05 0.95
N GLY A 72 20.14 -6.49 0.80
CA GLY A 72 21.05 -5.95 -0.19
C GLY A 72 20.52 -6.12 -1.62
N ARG A 73 19.98 -7.29 -1.95
CA ARG A 73 19.35 -7.56 -3.25
C ARG A 73 18.09 -6.70 -3.47
N TYR A 74 17.30 -6.48 -2.41
CA TYR A 74 16.14 -5.59 -2.50
C TYR A 74 16.54 -4.13 -2.78
N GLN A 75 17.60 -3.64 -2.15
CA GLN A 75 18.12 -2.30 -2.45
C GLN A 75 18.61 -2.18 -3.90
N GLN A 76 19.28 -3.21 -4.41
CA GLN A 76 19.67 -3.29 -5.82
C GLN A 76 18.44 -3.24 -6.74
N TYR A 77 17.41 -4.06 -6.46
CA TYR A 77 16.14 -4.06 -7.18
C TYR A 77 15.49 -2.65 -7.22
N LEU A 78 15.43 -1.96 -6.08
CA LEU A 78 14.89 -0.59 -6.01
C LEU A 78 15.65 0.37 -6.93
N ALA A 79 16.98 0.30 -6.92
CA ALA A 79 17.84 1.16 -7.72
C ALA A 79 17.71 0.87 -9.23
N GLU A 80 17.70 -0.39 -9.63
CA GLU A 80 17.60 -0.81 -11.03
C GLU A 80 16.23 -0.49 -11.65
N ASN A 81 15.17 -0.50 -10.83
CA ASN A 81 13.81 -0.22 -11.29
C ASN A 81 13.36 1.22 -11.03
N ASN A 82 14.25 2.08 -10.55
CA ASN A 82 13.95 3.48 -10.21
C ASN A 82 12.73 3.61 -9.27
N VAL A 83 12.61 2.71 -8.31
CA VAL A 83 11.52 2.75 -7.33
C VAL A 83 11.74 3.93 -6.38
N LEU A 84 10.80 4.87 -6.39
CA LEU A 84 10.89 6.05 -5.54
C LEU A 84 10.47 5.72 -4.10
N PRO A 85 11.17 6.27 -3.10
CA PRO A 85 10.75 6.10 -1.72
C PRO A 85 9.40 6.77 -1.48
N MET A 86 8.59 6.18 -0.60
CA MET A 86 7.33 6.80 -0.20
C MET A 86 7.57 8.14 0.49
N PRO A 87 6.81 9.18 0.14
CA PRO A 87 6.91 10.47 0.81
C PRO A 87 6.72 10.36 2.33
N ALA A 88 7.46 11.17 3.08
CA ALA A 88 7.31 11.21 4.53
C ALA A 88 5.87 11.59 4.91
N GLY A 89 5.28 10.87 5.86
CA GLY A 89 3.90 11.09 6.31
C GLY A 89 2.81 10.62 5.35
N TYR A 90 3.16 10.01 4.21
CA TYR A 90 2.16 9.44 3.31
C TYR A 90 1.40 8.30 3.97
N SER A 91 0.07 8.40 3.93
CA SER A 91 -0.84 7.34 4.36
C SER A 91 -1.80 7.00 3.22
N PHE A 92 -1.75 5.75 2.78
CA PHE A 92 -2.63 5.22 1.75
C PHE A 92 -4.12 5.37 2.12
N VAL A 93 -4.47 5.08 3.39
CA VAL A 93 -5.85 5.21 3.89
C VAL A 93 -6.31 6.67 3.85
N THR A 94 -5.46 7.59 4.30
CA THR A 94 -5.76 9.03 4.24
C THR A 94 -5.95 9.50 2.81
N GLN A 95 -5.12 9.02 1.87
CA GLN A 95 -5.24 9.38 0.46
C GLN A 95 -6.54 8.85 -0.16
N ILE A 96 -6.94 7.61 0.15
CA ILE A 96 -8.23 7.06 -0.31
C ILE A 96 -9.39 7.89 0.24
N MET A 97 -9.39 8.19 1.54
CA MET A 97 -10.43 9.02 2.15
C MET A 97 -10.50 10.40 1.53
N TYR A 98 -9.34 11.05 1.33
CA TYR A 98 -9.27 12.35 0.67
C TYR A 98 -9.86 12.28 -0.74
N ASN A 99 -9.46 11.30 -1.55
CA ASN A 99 -9.96 11.14 -2.90
C ASN A 99 -11.46 10.86 -2.95
N ALA A 100 -11.96 10.01 -2.04
CA ALA A 100 -13.38 9.71 -1.94
C ALA A 100 -14.21 10.96 -1.58
N LEU A 101 -13.79 11.70 -0.56
CA LEU A 101 -14.43 12.96 -0.16
C LEU A 101 -14.36 14.01 -1.27
N HIS A 102 -13.17 14.19 -1.85
CA HIS A 102 -12.97 15.18 -2.91
C HIS A 102 -13.87 14.90 -4.11
N ASN A 103 -14.00 13.65 -4.54
CA ASN A 103 -14.87 13.27 -5.65
C ASN A 103 -16.34 13.52 -5.31
N VAL A 104 -16.79 13.13 -4.10
CA VAL A 104 -18.16 13.39 -3.65
C VAL A 104 -18.46 14.89 -3.65
N PHE A 105 -17.58 15.71 -3.07
CA PHE A 105 -17.79 17.17 -3.03
C PHE A 105 -17.73 17.79 -4.43
N ARG A 106 -16.75 17.42 -5.24
CA ARG A 106 -16.60 17.96 -6.60
C ARG A 106 -17.83 17.68 -7.45
N ASP A 107 -18.33 16.44 -7.42
CA ASP A 107 -19.44 16.01 -8.27
C ASP A 107 -20.79 16.55 -7.79
N ASN A 108 -20.91 16.92 -6.50
CA ASN A 108 -22.16 17.45 -5.90
C ASN A 108 -22.14 18.94 -5.63
N ILE A 109 -21.01 19.65 -5.83
CA ILE A 109 -20.92 21.09 -5.54
C ILE A 109 -21.93 21.91 -6.35
N LEU A 110 -22.13 21.55 -7.62
CA LEU A 110 -23.09 22.22 -8.49
C LEU A 110 -24.53 22.04 -7.98
N ILE A 111 -24.86 20.81 -7.54
CA ILE A 111 -26.17 20.50 -6.96
C ILE A 111 -26.35 21.29 -5.66
N GLY A 112 -25.31 21.35 -4.81
CA GLY A 112 -25.35 22.15 -3.59
C GLY A 112 -25.58 23.65 -3.84
N ILE A 113 -24.93 24.22 -4.84
CA ILE A 113 -25.11 25.60 -5.28
C ILE A 113 -26.56 25.84 -5.78
N LEU A 114 -27.06 24.95 -6.63
CA LEU A 114 -28.43 25.05 -7.14
C LEU A 114 -29.46 24.95 -6.02
N MET A 115 -29.28 24.03 -5.08
CA MET A 115 -30.15 23.90 -3.90
C MET A 115 -30.10 25.15 -3.02
N PHE A 116 -28.92 25.72 -2.78
CA PHE A 116 -28.77 26.96 -2.03
C PHE A 116 -29.54 28.10 -2.65
N PHE A 117 -29.38 28.35 -3.96
CA PHE A 117 -30.13 29.42 -4.65
C PHE A 117 -31.63 29.14 -4.73
N PHE A 118 -32.05 27.89 -4.83
CA PHE A 118 -33.45 27.52 -4.80
C PHE A 118 -34.12 27.81 -3.45
N PHE A 119 -33.46 27.48 -2.33
CA PHE A 119 -34.03 27.65 -1.01
C PHE A 119 -33.81 29.04 -0.43
N LEU A 120 -32.83 29.81 -0.88
CA LEU A 120 -32.53 31.14 -0.36
C LEU A 120 -33.74 32.08 -0.37
N PRO A 121 -34.56 32.19 -1.43
CA PRO A 121 -35.77 33.06 -1.42
C PRO A 121 -36.77 32.68 -0.33
N PHE A 122 -36.96 31.37 -0.11
CA PHE A 122 -37.89 30.90 0.91
C PHE A 122 -37.45 31.27 2.34
N VAL A 123 -36.13 31.15 2.59
CA VAL A 123 -35.57 31.57 3.89
C VAL A 123 -35.68 33.06 4.08
N LEU A 124 -35.45 33.87 3.05
CA LEU A 124 -35.58 35.34 3.14
C LEU A 124 -37.03 35.77 3.41
N VAL A 125 -38.00 35.18 2.70
CA VAL A 125 -39.45 35.46 2.94
C VAL A 125 -39.88 35.01 4.33
N TYR A 126 -39.43 33.85 4.79
CA TYR A 126 -39.73 33.37 6.14
C TYR A 126 -39.21 34.34 7.22
N ARG A 127 -37.94 34.78 7.09
CA ARG A 127 -37.34 35.75 8.02
C ARG A 127 -38.04 37.13 7.99
N SER A 128 -38.54 37.56 6.83
CA SER A 128 -39.30 38.82 6.74
C SER A 128 -40.61 38.76 7.54
N LYS A 129 -41.36 37.65 7.41
CA LYS A 129 -42.63 37.45 8.13
C LYS A 129 -42.48 37.21 9.63
N SER A 130 -41.30 36.88 10.11
CA SER A 130 -41.05 36.66 11.55
C SER A 130 -40.67 37.94 12.31
N LYS A 131 -40.60 39.08 11.60
CA LYS A 131 -40.27 40.39 12.21
C LYS A 131 -41.46 41.34 12.34
N ASP A 132 -42.59 40.96 11.76
CA ASP A 132 -43.89 41.59 11.92
C ASP A 132 -44.69 40.83 13.00
#